data_fdef90bbbf07aa4629252e2baaeed608
#
_entry.id   fdef90bbbf07aa4629252e2baaeed608
#
_cell.length_a   1.000
_cell.length_b   1.000
_cell.length_c   1.000
_cell.angle_alpha   90.00
_cell.angle_beta   90.00
_cell.angle_gamma   90.00
#
_symmetry.space_group_name_H-M   'P 1'
#
loop_
_entity.id
_entity.type
_entity.pdbx_description
1 polymer ?
#
loop_
_entity_poly.entity_id
_entity_poly.type
_entity_poly.pdbx_seq_one_letter_code
_entity_poly.pdbx_strand_id
1 'polypeptide(L)'
;VVTDLCRALGWLPDALYRDAPMATPAQVCRFHDAAYIEALQRAEAAQAVSDADRARFRIGADGNPIFPEIYRRPMTSAGGILLAAALTADGGMVFCPGGGTHHGRPDRASGFCYLNDPVLGILAWLDQGLSNIVYVDVDAHHGDGVQDAFHDDPRVLTISVHEAGRWPRTGAAADRAGGDARNFPVPPPFNDTELRHLLHHAILPLIDARRPQAIFFQCGADALEEDPLSRLCLSNNAHTEVLAALRRRAPRLIVTGGGGYNPFTAGRCWARLWAGLNDLPEPPSLPPQAEAVLRNLRYNRAAGRNPPEHWLTTLRDAPREGIVRPEIAAMARAALEDAP
;
A
#
# COMPACT_ATOMS: atom_id res chain seq x y z
N VAL A 1 4.30 -9.53 12.59
CA VAL A 1 5.22 -10.24 11.66
C VAL A 1 6.38 -9.35 11.24
N VAL A 2 6.12 -8.22 10.53
CA VAL A 2 7.20 -7.37 10.00
C VAL A 2 8.11 -6.84 11.12
N THR A 3 7.52 -6.25 12.14
CA THR A 3 8.24 -5.72 13.31
C THR A 3 9.06 -6.81 14.02
N ASP A 4 8.46 -7.99 14.23
CA ASP A 4 9.13 -9.11 14.89
C ASP A 4 10.29 -9.66 14.04
N LEU A 5 10.08 -9.75 12.73
CA LEU A 5 11.09 -10.19 11.79
C LEU A 5 12.27 -9.21 11.75
N CYS A 6 12.00 -7.91 11.66
CA CYS A 6 13.03 -6.87 11.70
C CYS A 6 13.77 -6.84 13.05
N ARG A 7 13.08 -7.06 14.17
CA ARG A 7 13.74 -7.19 15.50
C ARG A 7 14.61 -8.43 15.57
N ALA A 8 14.11 -9.59 15.11
CA ALA A 8 14.88 -10.83 15.10
C ALA A 8 16.13 -10.75 14.21
N LEU A 9 16.10 -9.89 13.18
CA LEU A 9 17.26 -9.60 12.32
C LEU A 9 18.20 -8.52 12.89
N GLY A 10 17.86 -7.91 14.03
CA GLY A 10 18.62 -6.80 14.59
C GLY A 10 18.49 -5.48 13.77
N TRP A 11 17.49 -5.39 12.93
CA TRP A 11 17.31 -4.28 12.00
C TRP A 11 16.47 -3.12 12.55
N LEU A 12 15.80 -3.31 13.67
CA LEU A 12 14.88 -2.33 14.24
C LEU A 12 15.31 -1.91 15.66
N PRO A 13 16.29 -0.99 15.78
CA PRO A 13 16.62 -0.42 17.07
C PRO A 13 15.48 0.49 17.57
N ASP A 14 15.30 0.58 18.90
CA ASP A 14 14.22 1.34 19.52
C ASP A 14 14.21 2.83 19.12
N ALA A 15 15.38 3.39 18.82
CA ALA A 15 15.50 4.77 18.36
C ALA A 15 14.77 5.04 17.03
N LEU A 16 14.60 4.02 16.18
CA LEU A 16 13.91 4.11 14.89
C LEU A 16 12.44 3.66 14.95
N TYR A 17 11.99 3.15 16.10
CA TYR A 17 10.61 2.69 16.26
C TYR A 17 9.76 3.76 16.96
N ARG A 18 8.54 3.92 16.50
CA ARG A 18 7.51 4.75 17.15
C ARG A 18 6.21 3.98 17.15
N ASP A 19 5.55 3.92 18.31
CA ASP A 19 4.19 3.42 18.41
C ASP A 19 3.24 4.35 17.67
N ALA A 20 2.35 3.77 16.87
CA ALA A 20 1.31 4.53 16.21
C ALA A 20 0.25 4.96 17.23
N PRO A 21 -0.02 6.26 17.40
CA PRO A 21 -1.13 6.71 18.22
C PRO A 21 -2.46 6.37 17.52
N MET A 22 -3.52 6.21 18.29
CA MET A 22 -4.86 6.15 17.72
C MET A 22 -5.28 7.57 17.30
N ALA A 23 -5.70 7.75 16.03
CA ALA A 23 -6.23 9.03 15.56
C ALA A 23 -7.50 9.42 16.32
N THR A 24 -7.74 10.70 16.46
CA THR A 24 -9.00 11.22 17.00
C THR A 24 -10.09 11.27 15.92
N PRO A 25 -11.39 11.21 16.29
CA PRO A 25 -12.47 11.39 15.33
C PRO A 25 -12.32 12.68 14.50
N ALA A 26 -11.93 13.79 15.12
CA ALA A 26 -11.73 15.07 14.42
C ALA A 26 -10.65 14.98 13.33
N GLN A 27 -9.57 14.24 13.57
CA GLN A 27 -8.50 14.06 12.57
C GLN A 27 -8.98 13.23 11.37
N VAL A 28 -9.70 12.14 11.59
CA VAL A 28 -10.18 11.29 10.49
C VAL A 28 -11.38 11.92 9.75
N CYS A 29 -12.17 12.74 10.41
CA CYS A 29 -13.25 13.52 9.80
C CYS A 29 -12.73 14.65 8.87
N ARG A 30 -11.43 14.80 8.72
CA ARG A 30 -10.84 15.59 7.64
C ARG A 30 -11.20 15.03 6.25
N PHE A 31 -11.48 13.74 6.17
CA PHE A 31 -11.92 13.02 4.98
C PHE A 31 -13.22 12.24 5.17
N HIS A 32 -13.40 11.60 6.33
CA HIS A 32 -14.53 10.71 6.57
C HIS A 32 -15.70 11.41 7.23
N ASP A 33 -16.91 10.98 6.88
CA ASP A 33 -18.15 11.48 7.50
C ASP A 33 -18.22 11.10 8.99
N ALA A 34 -18.58 12.06 9.84
CA ALA A 34 -18.71 11.83 11.28
C ALA A 34 -19.71 10.70 11.60
N ALA A 35 -20.85 10.65 10.89
CA ALA A 35 -21.86 9.60 11.07
C ALA A 35 -21.31 8.20 10.74
N TYR A 36 -20.41 8.08 9.76
CA TYR A 36 -19.73 6.83 9.45
C TYR A 36 -18.76 6.41 10.56
N ILE A 37 -17.96 7.34 11.09
CA ILE A 37 -17.05 7.09 12.21
C ILE A 37 -17.81 6.63 13.47
N GLU A 38 -18.94 7.30 13.78
CA GLU A 38 -19.82 6.88 14.87
C GLU A 38 -20.41 5.49 14.65
N ALA A 39 -20.74 5.12 13.40
CA ALA A 39 -21.24 3.78 13.08
C ALA A 39 -20.17 2.71 13.31
N LEU A 40 -18.90 2.97 13.00
CA LEU A 40 -17.78 2.07 13.32
C LEU A 40 -17.59 1.90 14.83
N GLN A 41 -17.73 2.98 15.63
CA GLN A 41 -17.69 2.92 17.10
C GLN A 41 -18.82 2.04 17.65
N ARG A 42 -20.05 2.25 17.17
CA ARG A 42 -21.21 1.41 17.56
C ARG A 42 -20.99 -0.06 17.17
N ALA A 43 -20.50 -0.31 15.96
CA ALA A 43 -20.23 -1.66 15.47
C ALA A 43 -19.18 -2.38 16.31
N GLU A 44 -18.12 -1.69 16.75
CA GLU A 44 -17.12 -2.26 17.65
C GLU A 44 -17.72 -2.56 19.03
N ALA A 45 -18.44 -1.63 19.61
CA ALA A 45 -19.02 -1.80 20.95
C ALA A 45 -20.06 -2.94 21.00
N ALA A 46 -20.91 -3.04 19.98
CA ALA A 46 -21.97 -4.04 19.91
C ALA A 46 -21.54 -5.38 19.29
N GLN A 47 -20.40 -5.43 18.58
CA GLN A 47 -19.99 -6.52 17.68
C GLN A 47 -21.11 -6.92 16.70
N ALA A 48 -21.90 -5.94 16.31
CA ALA A 48 -23.03 -6.04 15.42
C ALA A 48 -23.28 -4.71 14.72
N VAL A 49 -24.06 -4.72 13.65
CA VAL A 49 -24.46 -3.53 12.92
C VAL A 49 -25.94 -3.61 12.59
N SER A 50 -26.66 -2.47 12.67
CA SER A 50 -28.06 -2.36 12.24
C SER A 50 -28.17 -2.55 10.71
N ASP A 51 -29.33 -2.97 10.22
CA ASP A 51 -29.55 -3.08 8.77
C ASP A 51 -29.43 -1.72 8.06
N ALA A 52 -29.81 -0.63 8.71
CA ALA A 52 -29.65 0.72 8.20
C ALA A 52 -28.17 1.12 8.07
N ASP A 53 -27.34 0.90 9.10
CA ASP A 53 -25.91 1.19 9.06
C ASP A 53 -25.19 0.25 8.07
N ARG A 54 -25.59 -1.04 8.00
CA ARG A 54 -25.07 -1.99 7.01
C ARG A 54 -25.32 -1.52 5.58
N ALA A 55 -26.54 -1.10 5.28
CA ALA A 55 -26.92 -0.65 3.94
C ALA A 55 -26.21 0.65 3.57
N ARG A 56 -26.12 1.60 4.51
CA ARG A 56 -25.54 2.92 4.28
C ARG A 56 -24.03 2.90 4.25
N PHE A 57 -23.39 2.28 5.23
CA PHE A 57 -21.95 2.38 5.47
C PHE A 57 -21.17 1.14 5.03
N ARG A 58 -21.84 0.09 4.52
CA ARG A 58 -21.26 -1.17 4.08
C ARG A 58 -20.45 -1.92 5.16
N ILE A 59 -20.70 -1.64 6.43
CA ILE A 59 -20.13 -2.37 7.56
C ILE A 59 -20.82 -3.73 7.66
N GLY A 60 -20.06 -4.81 7.70
CA GLY A 60 -20.59 -6.18 7.71
C GLY A 60 -21.16 -6.62 6.36
N ALA A 61 -20.83 -5.94 5.26
CA ALA A 61 -21.27 -6.26 3.90
C ALA A 61 -20.08 -6.21 2.92
N ASP A 62 -20.25 -6.79 1.73
CA ASP A 62 -19.32 -6.68 0.59
C ASP A 62 -17.85 -6.94 0.95
N GLY A 63 -17.59 -7.95 1.79
CA GLY A 63 -16.23 -8.29 2.21
C GLY A 63 -15.68 -7.45 3.39
N ASN A 64 -16.47 -6.54 3.98
CA ASN A 64 -16.06 -5.73 5.12
C ASN A 64 -16.61 -6.32 6.45
N PRO A 65 -15.97 -7.34 7.04
CA PRO A 65 -16.49 -8.05 8.19
C PRO A 65 -16.49 -7.19 9.46
N ILE A 66 -17.38 -7.50 10.41
CA ILE A 66 -17.29 -6.99 11.77
C ILE A 66 -16.26 -7.85 12.52
N PHE A 67 -15.38 -7.19 13.28
CA PHE A 67 -14.36 -7.83 14.11
C PHE A 67 -14.10 -6.98 15.37
N PRO A 68 -13.47 -7.55 16.43
CA PRO A 68 -13.36 -6.90 17.73
C PRO A 68 -12.73 -5.50 17.76
N GLU A 69 -11.90 -5.18 16.74
CA GLU A 69 -11.15 -3.92 16.67
C GLU A 69 -11.51 -3.10 15.41
N ILE A 70 -12.73 -3.25 14.91
CA ILE A 70 -13.18 -2.64 13.63
C ILE A 70 -13.08 -1.10 13.61
N TYR A 71 -13.13 -0.46 14.77
CA TYR A 71 -12.91 0.98 14.93
C TYR A 71 -11.46 1.29 15.33
N ARG A 72 -10.96 0.68 16.42
CA ARG A 72 -9.64 1.02 16.98
C ARG A 72 -8.50 0.73 16.01
N ARG A 73 -8.53 -0.40 15.31
CA ARG A 73 -7.44 -0.80 14.41
C ARG A 73 -7.27 0.16 13.22
N PRO A 74 -8.31 0.52 12.45
CA PRO A 74 -8.20 1.55 11.41
C PRO A 74 -7.82 2.92 11.95
N MET A 75 -8.34 3.31 13.13
CA MET A 75 -7.98 4.57 13.78
C MET A 75 -6.49 4.61 14.18
N THR A 76 -5.92 3.49 14.59
CA THR A 76 -4.48 3.38 14.89
C THR A 76 -3.64 3.43 13.61
N SER A 77 -4.09 2.78 12.53
CA SER A 77 -3.43 2.89 11.22
C SER A 77 -3.41 4.35 10.74
N ALA A 78 -4.57 5.01 10.75
CA ALA A 78 -4.69 6.42 10.39
C ALA A 78 -3.80 7.33 11.26
N GLY A 79 -3.77 7.07 12.57
CA GLY A 79 -2.92 7.81 13.50
C GLY A 79 -1.42 7.63 13.23
N GLY A 80 -1.01 6.42 12.84
CA GLY A 80 0.37 6.14 12.40
C GLY A 80 0.75 6.91 11.14
N ILE A 81 -0.15 7.01 10.16
CA ILE A 81 0.08 7.79 8.93
C ILE A 81 0.10 9.30 9.21
N LEU A 82 -0.79 9.80 10.07
CA LEU A 82 -0.75 11.21 10.48
C LEU A 82 0.56 11.56 11.23
N LEU A 83 1.04 10.64 12.09
CA LEU A 83 2.35 10.76 12.71
C LEU A 83 3.48 10.75 11.66
N ALA A 84 3.39 9.87 10.66
CA ALA A 84 4.37 9.82 9.58
C ALA A 84 4.44 11.15 8.80
N ALA A 85 3.29 11.74 8.47
CA ALA A 85 3.23 13.05 7.84
C ALA A 85 3.86 14.16 8.71
N ALA A 86 3.65 14.12 10.03
CA ALA A 86 4.27 15.05 10.96
C ALA A 86 5.79 14.83 11.06
N LEU A 87 6.26 13.58 11.14
CA LEU A 87 7.68 13.24 11.21
C LEU A 87 8.46 13.60 9.93
N THR A 88 7.77 13.70 8.81
CA THR A 88 8.36 14.09 7.51
C THR A 88 8.15 15.57 7.17
N ALA A 89 7.68 16.42 8.10
CA ALA A 89 7.44 17.83 7.85
C ALA A 89 8.66 18.56 7.28
N ASP A 90 9.85 18.28 7.81
CA ASP A 90 11.12 18.85 7.36
C ASP A 90 11.91 17.94 6.39
N GLY A 91 11.30 16.84 5.96
CA GLY A 91 11.93 15.81 5.13
C GLY A 91 12.14 14.49 5.85
N GLY A 92 12.63 13.49 5.12
CA GLY A 92 12.90 12.15 5.66
C GLY A 92 11.95 11.07 5.14
N MET A 93 12.13 9.88 5.68
CA MET A 93 11.39 8.68 5.25
C MET A 93 10.76 7.99 6.45
N VAL A 94 9.50 7.58 6.32
CA VAL A 94 8.79 6.81 7.37
C VAL A 94 8.13 5.60 6.73
N PHE A 95 8.23 4.46 7.41
CA PHE A 95 7.59 3.21 7.02
C PHE A 95 6.47 2.84 7.98
N CYS A 96 5.25 2.73 7.47
CA CYS A 96 4.04 2.33 8.19
C CYS A 96 3.48 1.03 7.60
N PRO A 97 4.00 -0.16 7.97
CA PRO A 97 3.58 -1.42 7.34
C PRO A 97 2.11 -1.78 7.60
N GLY A 98 1.49 -1.19 8.61
CA GLY A 98 0.05 -1.38 8.91
C GLY A 98 -0.89 -0.45 8.15
N GLY A 99 -0.37 0.51 7.37
CA GLY A 99 -1.14 1.42 6.52
C GLY A 99 -1.37 0.89 5.11
N GLY A 100 -1.90 1.74 4.24
CA GLY A 100 -2.14 1.45 2.82
C GLY A 100 -3.57 1.02 2.51
N THR A 101 -4.55 1.45 3.32
CA THR A 101 -5.98 1.11 3.15
C THR A 101 -6.65 1.99 2.09
N HIS A 102 -6.26 1.82 0.82
CA HIS A 102 -6.50 2.71 -0.30
C HIS A 102 -7.93 2.70 -0.89
N HIS A 103 -8.79 1.75 -0.47
CA HIS A 103 -10.18 1.65 -0.94
C HIS A 103 -11.20 2.37 -0.05
N GLY A 104 -10.83 2.80 1.16
CA GLY A 104 -11.73 3.47 2.09
C GLY A 104 -12.41 4.68 1.46
N ARG A 105 -13.73 4.82 1.65
CA ARG A 105 -14.52 5.91 1.10
C ARG A 105 -14.84 6.93 2.18
N PRO A 106 -15.22 8.18 1.84
CA PRO A 106 -15.59 9.16 2.84
C PRO A 106 -16.69 8.67 3.79
N ASP A 107 -17.66 7.98 3.24
CA ASP A 107 -18.94 7.64 3.86
C ASP A 107 -19.17 6.14 4.09
N ARG A 108 -18.22 5.25 3.75
CA ARG A 108 -18.43 3.80 3.85
C ARG A 108 -17.14 2.99 3.79
N ALA A 109 -17.21 1.77 4.28
CA ALA A 109 -16.17 0.76 4.08
C ALA A 109 -16.18 0.21 2.64
N SER A 110 -15.01 -0.13 2.12
CA SER A 110 -14.82 -0.69 0.79
C SER A 110 -13.55 -1.54 0.75
N GLY A 111 -13.60 -2.74 0.14
CA GLY A 111 -12.41 -3.56 -0.11
C GLY A 111 -11.57 -3.85 1.12
N PHE A 112 -12.19 -4.26 2.22
CA PHE A 112 -11.57 -4.46 3.54
C PHE A 112 -11.04 -3.19 4.21
N CYS A 113 -11.15 -2.01 3.57
CA CYS A 113 -10.67 -0.73 4.08
C CYS A 113 -11.82 0.02 4.77
N TYR A 114 -11.66 0.29 6.06
CA TYR A 114 -12.64 1.04 6.86
C TYR A 114 -12.34 2.54 6.88
N LEU A 115 -11.07 2.91 6.88
CA LEU A 115 -10.61 4.29 6.67
C LEU A 115 -9.66 4.31 5.49
N ASN A 116 -9.41 5.50 4.93
CA ASN A 116 -8.41 5.71 3.89
C ASN A 116 -7.22 6.46 4.50
N ASP A 117 -6.28 5.72 5.05
CA ASP A 117 -5.12 6.31 5.68
C ASP A 117 -4.16 6.99 4.66
N PRO A 118 -3.96 6.52 3.40
CA PRO A 118 -3.21 7.28 2.41
C PRO A 118 -3.79 8.66 2.15
N VAL A 119 -5.11 8.79 2.00
CA VAL A 119 -5.77 10.09 1.81
C VAL A 119 -5.52 11.00 2.99
N LEU A 120 -5.68 10.50 4.23
CA LEU A 120 -5.44 11.29 5.43
C LEU A 120 -3.98 11.79 5.52
N GLY A 121 -3.00 10.96 5.16
CA GLY A 121 -1.60 11.34 5.12
C GLY A 121 -1.30 12.41 4.08
N ILE A 122 -1.84 12.28 2.88
CA ILE A 122 -1.69 13.26 1.80
C ILE A 122 -2.36 14.58 2.20
N LEU A 123 -3.58 14.54 2.76
CA LEU A 123 -4.26 15.74 3.26
C LEU A 123 -3.45 16.42 4.37
N ALA A 124 -2.80 15.67 5.28
CA ALA A 124 -1.96 16.23 6.31
C ALA A 124 -0.73 16.98 5.72
N TRP A 125 -0.13 16.47 4.64
CA TRP A 125 0.91 17.17 3.92
C TRP A 125 0.41 18.42 3.19
N LEU A 126 -0.78 18.37 2.58
CA LEU A 126 -1.43 19.53 1.96
C LEU A 126 -1.72 20.63 3.00
N ASP A 127 -2.18 20.24 4.20
CA ASP A 127 -2.44 21.15 5.32
C ASP A 127 -1.13 21.77 5.87
N GLN A 128 0.02 21.12 5.69
CA GLN A 128 1.35 21.66 5.96
C GLN A 128 1.87 22.60 4.85
N GLY A 129 1.10 22.83 3.79
CA GLY A 129 1.43 23.73 2.69
C GLY A 129 2.16 23.08 1.51
N LEU A 130 2.26 21.73 1.47
CA LEU A 130 2.75 21.07 0.26
C LEU A 130 1.69 21.20 -0.85
N SER A 131 2.15 21.38 -2.08
CA SER A 131 1.29 21.61 -3.24
C SER A 131 1.66 20.73 -4.45
N ASN A 132 2.59 19.81 -4.26
CA ASN A 132 3.06 18.91 -5.31
C ASN A 132 3.45 17.56 -4.71
N ILE A 133 2.50 16.63 -4.70
CA ILE A 133 2.61 15.32 -4.08
C ILE A 133 2.38 14.25 -5.15
N VAL A 134 3.12 13.16 -5.09
CA VAL A 134 2.89 11.98 -5.91
C VAL A 134 2.51 10.79 -5.02
N TYR A 135 1.38 10.17 -5.33
CA TYR A 135 0.98 8.88 -4.80
C TYR A 135 1.35 7.79 -5.80
N VAL A 136 2.11 6.79 -5.39
CA VAL A 136 2.47 5.61 -6.20
C VAL A 136 1.91 4.38 -5.52
N ASP A 137 1.21 3.55 -6.27
CA ASP A 137 0.52 2.36 -5.81
C ASP A 137 0.89 1.15 -6.68
N VAL A 138 1.40 0.09 -6.07
CA VAL A 138 1.75 -1.16 -6.74
C VAL A 138 1.01 -2.37 -6.15
N ASP A 139 -0.08 -2.11 -5.43
CA ASP A 139 -1.05 -3.13 -5.01
C ASP A 139 -1.68 -3.79 -6.24
N ALA A 140 -2.10 -5.04 -6.11
CA ALA A 140 -2.79 -5.73 -7.20
C ALA A 140 -4.15 -5.11 -7.56
N HIS A 141 -4.72 -4.29 -6.67
CA HIS A 141 -6.01 -3.63 -6.85
C HIS A 141 -5.83 -2.14 -7.12
N HIS A 142 -6.69 -1.58 -7.97
CA HIS A 142 -6.70 -0.13 -8.22
C HIS A 142 -6.96 0.66 -6.94
N GLY A 143 -6.12 1.65 -6.63
CA GLY A 143 -6.27 2.56 -5.48
C GLY A 143 -7.41 3.57 -5.68
N ASP A 144 -8.62 3.06 -5.93
CA ASP A 144 -9.81 3.83 -6.34
C ASP A 144 -10.24 4.89 -5.31
N GLY A 145 -10.11 4.58 -4.02
CA GLY A 145 -10.45 5.53 -2.96
C GLY A 145 -9.51 6.72 -2.90
N VAL A 146 -8.23 6.51 -3.21
CA VAL A 146 -7.24 7.60 -3.25
C VAL A 146 -7.41 8.43 -4.53
N GLN A 147 -7.56 7.79 -5.69
CA GLN A 147 -7.80 8.49 -6.94
C GLN A 147 -9.05 9.37 -6.88
N ASP A 148 -10.16 8.84 -6.36
CA ASP A 148 -11.41 9.58 -6.25
C ASP A 148 -11.32 10.75 -5.25
N ALA A 149 -10.54 10.59 -4.17
CA ALA A 149 -10.36 11.65 -3.18
C ALA A 149 -9.61 12.88 -3.74
N PHE A 150 -8.77 12.69 -4.74
CA PHE A 150 -7.98 13.76 -5.37
C PHE A 150 -8.38 14.00 -6.85
N HIS A 151 -9.61 13.58 -7.21
CA HIS A 151 -10.18 13.92 -8.51
C HIS A 151 -10.22 15.45 -8.68
N ASP A 152 -9.74 15.94 -9.80
CA ASP A 152 -9.62 17.38 -10.10
C ASP A 152 -8.71 18.19 -9.13
N ASP A 153 -7.85 17.54 -8.33
CA ASP A 153 -6.88 18.23 -7.48
C ASP A 153 -5.47 18.19 -8.12
N PRO A 154 -5.03 19.28 -8.78
CA PRO A 154 -3.77 19.31 -9.50
C PRO A 154 -2.54 19.23 -8.57
N ARG A 155 -2.71 19.28 -7.26
CA ARG A 155 -1.61 19.16 -6.28
C ARG A 155 -1.17 17.72 -6.06
N VAL A 156 -1.99 16.72 -6.48
CA VAL A 156 -1.72 15.31 -6.21
C VAL A 156 -1.79 14.52 -7.51
N LEU A 157 -0.64 13.99 -7.95
CA LEU A 157 -0.60 12.99 -9.03
C LEU A 157 -0.75 11.60 -8.43
N THR A 158 -1.75 10.84 -8.87
CA THR A 158 -1.93 9.43 -8.52
C THR A 158 -1.42 8.53 -9.64
N ILE A 159 -0.59 7.54 -9.29
CA ILE A 159 -0.05 6.53 -10.20
C ILE A 159 -0.40 5.15 -9.64
N SER A 160 -1.15 4.33 -10.36
CA SER A 160 -1.56 3.00 -9.92
C SER A 160 -1.23 1.95 -10.97
N VAL A 161 -0.45 0.92 -10.56
CA VAL A 161 -0.21 -0.30 -11.36
C VAL A 161 -1.02 -1.41 -10.73
N HIS A 162 -2.02 -1.95 -11.42
CA HIS A 162 -2.96 -2.92 -10.88
C HIS A 162 -3.43 -3.94 -11.91
N GLU A 163 -3.94 -5.08 -11.46
CA GLU A 163 -4.44 -6.14 -12.36
C GLU A 163 -5.69 -5.70 -13.13
N ALA A 164 -5.62 -5.76 -14.45
CA ALA A 164 -6.72 -5.41 -15.33
C ALA A 164 -7.98 -6.23 -15.06
N GLY A 165 -9.14 -5.55 -14.94
CA GLY A 165 -10.44 -6.20 -14.77
C GLY A 165 -10.68 -6.84 -13.40
N ARG A 166 -9.72 -6.76 -12.47
CA ARG A 166 -9.90 -7.18 -11.08
C ARG A 166 -10.77 -6.16 -10.34
N TRP A 167 -11.39 -6.61 -9.26
CA TRP A 167 -12.10 -5.70 -8.35
C TRP A 167 -11.15 -4.54 -7.93
N PRO A 168 -11.58 -3.28 -7.86
CA PRO A 168 -12.95 -2.75 -8.00
C PRO A 168 -13.40 -2.52 -9.45
N ARG A 169 -12.64 -2.93 -10.47
CA ARG A 169 -12.92 -2.80 -11.92
C ARG A 169 -12.93 -1.35 -12.41
N THR A 170 -12.19 -0.50 -11.73
CA THR A 170 -11.91 0.90 -12.05
C THR A 170 -10.46 1.07 -12.50
N GLY A 171 -9.99 2.28 -12.72
CA GLY A 171 -8.61 2.55 -13.12
C GLY A 171 -8.31 2.17 -14.57
N ALA A 172 -9.22 2.45 -15.49
CA ALA A 172 -8.93 2.31 -16.92
C ALA A 172 -7.75 3.21 -17.32
N ALA A 173 -6.92 2.77 -18.27
CA ALA A 173 -5.75 3.54 -18.70
C ALA A 173 -6.09 4.95 -19.21
N ALA A 174 -7.31 5.16 -19.71
CA ALA A 174 -7.82 6.46 -20.15
C ALA A 174 -8.41 7.32 -19.01
N ASP A 175 -8.62 6.76 -17.84
CA ASP A 175 -9.13 7.50 -16.69
C ASP A 175 -8.01 8.36 -16.10
N ARG A 176 -8.19 9.66 -16.14
CA ARG A 176 -7.24 10.67 -15.66
C ARG A 176 -7.71 11.40 -14.40
N ALA A 177 -8.86 11.07 -13.84
CA ALA A 177 -9.45 11.73 -12.68
C ALA A 177 -9.37 13.27 -12.75
N GLY A 178 -9.77 13.84 -13.88
CA GLY A 178 -9.70 15.28 -14.12
C GLY A 178 -8.34 15.79 -14.62
N GLY A 179 -7.30 14.93 -14.68
CA GLY A 179 -6.00 15.30 -15.28
C GLY A 179 -4.79 14.63 -14.62
N ASP A 180 -4.80 14.46 -13.31
CA ASP A 180 -3.64 14.06 -12.52
C ASP A 180 -3.72 12.59 -12.02
N ALA A 181 -4.32 11.67 -12.79
CA ALA A 181 -4.21 10.24 -12.57
C ALA A 181 -3.50 9.54 -13.73
N ARG A 182 -2.72 8.52 -13.41
CA ARG A 182 -2.06 7.62 -14.38
C ARG A 182 -2.28 6.18 -13.95
N ASN A 183 -3.08 5.48 -14.74
CA ASN A 183 -3.49 4.11 -14.49
C ASN A 183 -2.81 3.14 -15.44
N PHE A 184 -2.23 2.09 -14.86
CA PHE A 184 -1.59 0.99 -15.57
C PHE A 184 -2.32 -0.32 -15.26
N PRO A 185 -3.49 -0.58 -15.90
CA PRO A 185 -4.22 -1.84 -15.75
C PRO A 185 -3.47 -2.95 -16.50
N VAL A 186 -2.62 -3.70 -15.79
CA VAL A 186 -1.75 -4.71 -16.40
C VAL A 186 -2.43 -6.06 -16.51
N PRO A 187 -2.34 -6.75 -17.67
CA PRO A 187 -2.91 -8.08 -17.83
C PRO A 187 -2.07 -9.15 -17.13
N PRO A 188 -2.69 -10.14 -16.45
CA PRO A 188 -1.97 -11.27 -15.90
C PRO A 188 -1.49 -12.27 -16.98
N PRO A 189 -0.40 -13.05 -16.72
CA PRO A 189 0.56 -12.81 -15.65
C PRO A 189 1.40 -11.56 -15.93
N PHE A 190 1.78 -10.83 -14.89
CA PHE A 190 2.62 -9.64 -14.99
C PHE A 190 3.85 -9.85 -14.12
N ASN A 191 5.04 -9.65 -14.68
CA ASN A 191 6.31 -10.09 -14.09
C ASN A 191 7.23 -8.91 -13.73
N ASP A 192 8.36 -9.20 -13.06
CA ASP A 192 9.31 -8.18 -12.60
C ASP A 192 9.90 -7.35 -13.75
N THR A 193 10.17 -7.98 -14.90
CA THR A 193 10.71 -7.29 -16.08
C THR A 193 9.72 -6.27 -16.64
N GLU A 194 8.43 -6.60 -16.63
CA GLU A 194 7.38 -5.70 -17.09
C GLU A 194 7.16 -4.53 -16.12
N LEU A 195 7.18 -4.78 -14.80
CA LEU A 195 7.10 -3.69 -13.82
C LEU A 195 8.31 -2.76 -13.93
N ARG A 196 9.51 -3.32 -14.08
CA ARG A 196 10.74 -2.55 -14.31
C ARG A 196 10.62 -1.68 -15.58
N HIS A 197 10.03 -2.23 -16.64
CA HIS A 197 9.79 -1.45 -17.87
C HIS A 197 8.84 -0.27 -17.62
N LEU A 198 7.68 -0.49 -16.97
CA LEU A 198 6.77 0.60 -16.61
C LEU A 198 7.45 1.61 -15.68
N LEU A 199 8.22 1.14 -14.70
CA LEU A 199 8.94 1.99 -13.77
C LEU A 199 9.85 2.97 -14.53
N HIS A 200 10.72 2.46 -15.39
CA HIS A 200 11.73 3.29 -16.05
C HIS A 200 11.20 4.09 -17.26
N HIS A 201 10.20 3.59 -17.96
CA HIS A 201 9.71 4.21 -19.18
C HIS A 201 8.38 4.99 -19.03
N ALA A 202 7.77 4.99 -17.83
CA ALA A 202 6.57 5.78 -17.57
C ALA A 202 6.59 6.41 -16.19
N ILE A 203 6.66 5.61 -15.11
CA ILE A 203 6.47 6.08 -13.75
C ILE A 203 7.54 7.10 -13.35
N LEU A 204 8.81 6.78 -13.53
CA LEU A 204 9.90 7.69 -13.18
C LEU A 204 9.92 8.96 -14.04
N PRO A 205 9.74 8.92 -15.36
CA PRO A 205 9.58 10.12 -16.18
C PRO A 205 8.44 11.03 -15.71
N LEU A 206 7.28 10.49 -15.33
CA LEU A 206 6.16 11.26 -14.78
C LEU A 206 6.54 11.94 -13.45
N ILE A 207 7.20 11.20 -12.55
CA ILE A 207 7.66 11.73 -11.26
C ILE A 207 8.73 12.81 -11.47
N ASP A 208 9.70 12.55 -12.35
CA ASP A 208 10.81 13.47 -12.61
C ASP A 208 10.31 14.77 -13.27
N ALA A 209 9.31 14.73 -14.16
CA ALA A 209 8.63 15.88 -14.72
C ALA A 209 7.89 16.67 -13.63
N ARG A 210 7.23 15.98 -12.71
CA ARG A 210 6.47 16.58 -11.61
C ARG A 210 7.37 17.22 -10.55
N ARG A 211 8.56 16.67 -10.29
CA ARG A 211 9.50 17.13 -9.23
C ARG A 211 8.81 17.28 -7.87
N PRO A 212 8.27 16.20 -7.29
CA PRO A 212 7.40 16.27 -6.12
C PRO A 212 8.12 16.75 -4.86
N GLN A 213 7.38 17.41 -3.97
CA GLN A 213 7.80 17.74 -2.62
C GLN A 213 7.69 16.55 -1.66
N ALA A 214 6.81 15.60 -1.99
CA ALA A 214 6.60 14.36 -1.23
C ALA A 214 6.12 13.23 -2.13
N ILE A 215 6.50 12.00 -1.78
CA ILE A 215 5.99 10.77 -2.38
C ILE A 215 5.33 9.94 -1.30
N PHE A 216 4.11 9.47 -1.58
CA PHE A 216 3.42 8.46 -0.79
C PHE A 216 3.45 7.15 -1.58
N PHE A 217 4.08 6.10 -1.05
CA PHE A 217 4.26 4.82 -1.74
C PHE A 217 3.49 3.72 -1.03
N GLN A 218 2.41 3.24 -1.66
CA GLN A 218 1.63 2.08 -1.23
C GLN A 218 2.22 0.80 -1.84
N CYS A 219 2.62 -0.13 -0.99
CA CYS A 219 3.33 -1.35 -1.34
C CYS A 219 2.51 -2.60 -1.02
N GLY A 220 1.30 -2.71 -1.55
CA GLY A 220 0.52 -3.94 -1.43
C GLY A 220 1.33 -5.15 -1.87
N ALA A 221 1.37 -6.19 -1.03
CA ALA A 221 2.09 -7.43 -1.30
C ALA A 221 1.21 -8.47 -2.01
N ASP A 222 -0.03 -8.13 -2.34
CA ASP A 222 -0.96 -9.00 -3.07
C ASP A 222 -0.68 -9.05 -4.59
N ALA A 223 0.22 -8.21 -5.09
CA ALA A 223 0.78 -8.31 -6.43
C ALA A 223 1.85 -9.43 -6.57
N LEU A 224 2.27 -10.05 -5.45
CA LEU A 224 3.23 -11.16 -5.46
C LEU A 224 2.57 -12.46 -5.96
N GLU A 225 3.33 -13.29 -6.69
CA GLU A 225 2.83 -14.52 -7.33
C GLU A 225 2.11 -15.47 -6.38
N GLU A 226 2.54 -15.55 -5.13
CA GLU A 226 1.96 -16.46 -4.14
C GLU A 226 0.78 -15.86 -3.37
N ASP A 227 0.29 -14.69 -3.73
CA ASP A 227 -0.89 -14.11 -3.10
C ASP A 227 -2.18 -14.71 -3.70
N PRO A 228 -3.17 -15.06 -2.86
CA PRO A 228 -4.39 -15.70 -3.34
C PRO A 228 -5.40 -14.75 -3.97
N LEU A 229 -5.22 -13.42 -3.87
CA LEU A 229 -6.19 -12.43 -4.34
C LEU A 229 -5.79 -11.73 -5.64
N SER A 230 -4.68 -12.12 -6.27
CA SER A 230 -4.30 -11.63 -7.59
C SER A 230 -3.79 -12.76 -8.50
N ARG A 231 -3.55 -12.43 -9.76
CA ARG A 231 -2.90 -13.30 -10.74
C ARG A 231 -1.63 -12.64 -11.29
N LEU A 232 -1.17 -11.58 -10.63
CA LEU A 232 0.10 -10.98 -10.95
C LEU A 232 1.21 -11.92 -10.46
N CYS A 233 2.36 -11.86 -11.09
CA CYS A 233 3.47 -12.77 -10.83
C CYS A 233 4.73 -12.00 -10.48
N LEU A 234 4.61 -11.00 -9.59
CA LEU A 234 5.78 -10.27 -9.12
C LEU A 234 6.51 -11.07 -8.03
N SER A 235 7.81 -10.86 -7.96
CA SER A 235 8.61 -11.18 -6.79
C SER A 235 8.75 -9.96 -5.88
N ASN A 236 9.12 -10.18 -4.63
CA ASN A 236 9.40 -9.07 -3.72
C ASN A 236 10.67 -8.26 -4.09
N ASN A 237 11.42 -8.69 -5.12
CA ASN A 237 12.49 -7.88 -5.72
C ASN A 237 11.93 -6.67 -6.45
N ALA A 238 10.80 -6.83 -7.14
CA ALA A 238 10.14 -5.75 -7.86
C ALA A 238 9.76 -4.59 -6.93
N HIS A 239 9.15 -4.90 -5.77
CA HIS A 239 8.79 -3.88 -4.77
C HIS A 239 10.02 -3.13 -4.22
N THR A 240 11.12 -3.85 -3.94
CA THR A 240 12.36 -3.21 -3.48
C THR A 240 13.02 -2.37 -4.56
N GLU A 241 12.91 -2.75 -5.84
CA GLU A 241 13.39 -1.97 -6.97
C GLU A 241 12.61 -0.65 -7.12
N VAL A 242 11.28 -0.69 -7.03
CA VAL A 242 10.43 0.52 -7.03
C VAL A 242 10.81 1.43 -5.86
N LEU A 243 10.93 0.90 -4.64
CA LEU A 243 11.34 1.68 -3.47
C LEU A 243 12.71 2.34 -3.68
N ALA A 244 13.71 1.60 -4.16
CA ALA A 244 15.06 2.12 -4.41
C ALA A 244 15.06 3.27 -5.42
N ALA A 245 14.16 3.19 -6.43
CA ALA A 245 13.99 4.25 -7.41
C ALA A 245 13.28 5.48 -6.84
N LEU A 246 12.28 5.32 -5.97
CA LEU A 246 11.48 6.42 -5.43
C LEU A 246 12.17 7.19 -4.30
N ARG A 247 12.93 6.51 -3.42
CA ARG A 247 13.48 7.08 -2.17
C ARG A 247 14.40 8.30 -2.35
N ARG A 248 14.83 8.59 -3.59
CA ARG A 248 15.71 9.71 -3.92
C ARG A 248 15.03 10.81 -4.75
N ARG A 249 13.72 10.68 -5.00
CA ARG A 249 13.01 11.59 -5.93
C ARG A 249 12.18 12.66 -5.25
N ALA A 250 12.07 12.59 -3.93
CA ALA A 250 11.45 13.66 -3.14
C ALA A 250 12.15 13.77 -1.78
N PRO A 251 12.11 14.94 -1.14
CA PRO A 251 12.66 15.12 0.20
C PRO A 251 11.85 14.38 1.27
N ARG A 252 10.61 13.98 0.97
CA ARG A 252 9.68 13.29 1.90
C ARG A 252 9.16 12.01 1.27
N LEU A 253 9.20 10.93 2.04
CA LEU A 253 8.66 9.64 1.60
C LEU A 253 7.91 8.97 2.76
N ILE A 254 6.64 8.66 2.55
CA ILE A 254 5.92 7.68 3.37
C ILE A 254 5.78 6.41 2.55
N VAL A 255 6.14 5.27 3.17
CA VAL A 255 5.97 3.94 2.60
C VAL A 255 4.97 3.19 3.47
N THR A 256 3.99 2.53 2.86
CA THR A 256 3.01 1.73 3.59
C THR A 256 3.02 0.27 3.14
N GLY A 257 2.37 -0.58 3.90
CA GLY A 257 1.89 -1.86 3.40
C GLY A 257 0.76 -1.67 2.40
N GLY A 258 -0.26 -2.48 2.49
CA GLY A 258 -1.42 -2.51 1.61
C GLY A 258 -2.09 -3.88 1.66
N GLY A 259 -2.66 -4.36 0.56
CA GLY A 259 -3.06 -5.74 0.40
C GLY A 259 -1.90 -6.70 0.62
N GLY A 260 -2.22 -7.95 0.91
CA GLY A 260 -1.23 -8.99 1.19
C GLY A 260 -1.86 -10.06 2.07
N TYR A 261 -2.30 -11.14 1.46
CA TYR A 261 -3.16 -12.18 2.07
C TYR A 261 -2.43 -13.50 2.28
N ASN A 262 -1.16 -13.52 1.95
CA ASN A 262 -0.22 -14.56 2.34
C ASN A 262 0.76 -13.96 3.37
N PRO A 263 0.66 -14.30 4.67
CA PRO A 263 1.43 -13.66 5.73
C PRO A 263 2.94 -13.91 5.62
N PHE A 264 3.35 -15.00 4.95
CA PHE A 264 4.77 -15.29 4.72
C PHE A 264 5.37 -14.33 3.70
N THR A 265 4.72 -14.20 2.54
CA THR A 265 5.23 -13.37 1.44
C THR A 265 5.13 -11.89 1.78
N ALA A 266 4.00 -11.44 2.37
CA ALA A 266 3.82 -10.07 2.82
C ALA A 266 4.85 -9.68 3.91
N GLY A 267 5.05 -10.53 4.93
CA GLY A 267 6.02 -10.28 5.99
C GLY A 267 7.45 -10.16 5.48
N ARG A 268 7.85 -11.03 4.55
CA ARG A 268 9.17 -11.02 3.92
C ARG A 268 9.36 -9.79 3.01
N CYS A 269 8.36 -9.49 2.18
CA CYS A 269 8.37 -8.31 1.30
C CYS A 269 8.55 -7.02 2.11
N TRP A 270 7.72 -6.80 3.10
CA TRP A 270 7.76 -5.56 3.89
C TRP A 270 8.98 -5.46 4.80
N ALA A 271 9.53 -6.56 5.29
CA ALA A 271 10.83 -6.55 5.98
C ALA A 271 11.97 -6.12 5.04
N ARG A 272 11.94 -6.54 3.77
CA ARG A 272 12.90 -6.11 2.75
C ARG A 272 12.76 -4.63 2.40
N LEU A 273 11.53 -4.08 2.38
CA LEU A 273 11.34 -2.63 2.20
C LEU A 273 11.99 -1.85 3.35
N TRP A 274 11.84 -2.32 4.60
CA TRP A 274 12.54 -1.71 5.73
C TRP A 274 14.06 -1.77 5.57
N ALA A 275 14.60 -2.92 5.15
CA ALA A 275 16.03 -3.06 4.86
C ALA A 275 16.49 -2.09 3.77
N GLY A 276 15.71 -1.96 2.67
CA GLY A 276 16.00 -1.04 1.57
C GLY A 276 15.94 0.44 1.95
N LEU A 277 15.08 0.84 2.90
CA LEU A 277 15.02 2.20 3.41
C LEU A 277 16.27 2.56 4.26
N ASN A 278 16.87 1.58 4.91
CA ASN A 278 17.98 1.76 5.84
C ASN A 278 19.33 1.24 5.31
N ASP A 279 19.40 0.85 4.04
CA ASP A 279 20.59 0.27 3.39
C ASP A 279 21.19 -0.92 4.17
N LEU A 280 20.30 -1.75 4.77
CA LEU A 280 20.71 -2.91 5.57
C LEU A 280 21.02 -4.11 4.65
N PRO A 281 22.09 -4.87 4.94
CA PRO A 281 22.43 -6.06 4.17
C PRO A 281 21.43 -7.19 4.43
N GLU A 282 20.92 -7.81 3.35
CA GLU A 282 20.08 -8.99 3.46
C GLU A 282 20.96 -10.24 3.66
N PRO A 283 20.68 -11.09 4.66
CA PRO A 283 21.39 -12.35 4.82
C PRO A 283 20.97 -13.34 3.70
N PRO A 284 21.90 -14.21 3.23
CA PRO A 284 21.58 -15.21 2.21
C PRO A 284 20.57 -16.25 2.71
N SER A 285 20.53 -16.50 4.01
CA SER A 285 19.54 -17.31 4.73
C SER A 285 19.23 -16.65 6.07
N LEU A 286 18.02 -16.87 6.55
CA LEU A 286 17.57 -16.30 7.82
C LEU A 286 18.29 -16.96 9.01
N PRO A 287 18.66 -16.19 10.04
CA PRO A 287 19.11 -16.76 11.30
C PRO A 287 17.96 -17.45 12.04
N PRO A 288 18.23 -18.43 12.93
CA PRO A 288 17.19 -19.24 13.57
C PRO A 288 16.08 -18.44 14.27
N GLN A 289 16.40 -17.30 14.87
CA GLN A 289 15.40 -16.45 15.54
C GLN A 289 14.44 -15.77 14.53
N ALA A 290 14.90 -15.45 13.32
CA ALA A 290 14.05 -14.87 12.27
C ALA A 290 13.22 -15.98 11.58
N GLU A 291 13.80 -17.18 11.35
CA GLU A 291 13.03 -18.34 10.90
C GLU A 291 11.90 -18.68 11.88
N ALA A 292 12.17 -18.63 13.19
CA ALA A 292 11.15 -18.92 14.21
C ALA A 292 9.93 -17.98 14.10
N VAL A 293 10.13 -16.70 13.76
CA VAL A 293 9.02 -15.77 13.50
C VAL A 293 8.14 -16.28 12.36
N LEU A 294 8.73 -16.70 11.25
CA LEU A 294 7.99 -17.19 10.09
C LEU A 294 7.35 -18.57 10.35
N ARG A 295 8.07 -19.49 11.00
CA ARG A 295 7.55 -20.83 11.34
C ARG A 295 6.36 -20.80 12.31
N ASN A 296 6.23 -19.74 13.12
CA ASN A 296 5.10 -19.53 14.04
C ASN A 296 3.86 -18.91 13.37
N LEU A 297 3.94 -18.51 12.09
CA LEU A 297 2.80 -17.96 11.40
C LEU A 297 1.73 -19.00 11.14
N ARG A 298 0.48 -18.56 11.23
CA ARG A 298 -0.68 -19.37 10.88
C ARG A 298 -1.30 -18.82 9.61
N TYR A 299 -1.50 -19.70 8.63
CA TYR A 299 -2.13 -19.36 7.37
C TYR A 299 -3.15 -20.44 7.03
N ASN A 300 -4.44 -20.08 7.07
CA ASN A 300 -5.57 -21.02 6.96
C ASN A 300 -5.90 -21.40 5.51
N ARG A 301 -4.91 -21.44 4.61
CA ARG A 301 -5.03 -21.92 3.24
C ARG A 301 -4.14 -23.15 3.03
N ALA A 302 -4.34 -23.86 1.90
CA ALA A 302 -3.59 -25.09 1.61
C ALA A 302 -2.07 -24.88 1.69
N ALA A 303 -1.55 -23.80 1.13
CA ALA A 303 -0.12 -23.46 1.17
C ALA A 303 0.41 -23.21 2.60
N GLY A 304 -0.45 -22.78 3.53
CA GLY A 304 -0.06 -22.56 4.93
C GLY A 304 0.09 -23.83 5.75
N ARG A 305 -0.49 -24.95 5.31
CA ARG A 305 -0.36 -26.26 6.00
C ARG A 305 1.00 -26.91 5.74
N ASN A 306 1.61 -26.61 4.61
CA ASN A 306 2.94 -27.09 4.22
C ASN A 306 3.64 -25.98 3.40
N PRO A 307 4.08 -24.90 4.04
CA PRO A 307 4.70 -23.78 3.33
C PRO A 307 6.02 -24.24 2.69
N PRO A 308 6.33 -23.74 1.48
CA PRO A 308 7.61 -23.98 0.86
C PRO A 308 8.76 -23.53 1.77
N GLU A 309 9.84 -24.31 1.85
CA GLU A 309 10.94 -24.03 2.79
C GLU A 309 11.56 -22.63 2.60
N HIS A 310 11.64 -22.15 1.36
CA HIS A 310 12.16 -20.80 1.09
C HIS A 310 11.32 -19.67 1.69
N TRP A 311 10.01 -19.88 1.96
CA TRP A 311 9.21 -18.88 2.69
C TRP A 311 9.65 -18.75 4.15
N LEU A 312 10.31 -19.77 4.69
CA LEU A 312 10.68 -19.85 6.10
C LEU A 312 12.15 -19.49 6.34
N THR A 313 13.00 -19.68 5.32
CA THR A 313 14.45 -19.63 5.48
C THR A 313 15.13 -18.49 4.73
N THR A 314 14.40 -17.76 3.85
CA THR A 314 14.96 -16.63 3.09
C THR A 314 14.02 -15.44 3.11
N LEU A 315 14.55 -14.22 2.93
CA LEU A 315 13.73 -13.02 2.71
C LEU A 315 13.41 -12.84 1.22
N ARG A 316 14.41 -13.06 0.39
CA ARG A 316 14.36 -12.78 -1.05
C ARG A 316 13.67 -13.88 -1.81
N ASP A 317 12.77 -13.50 -2.70
CA ASP A 317 12.19 -14.42 -3.69
C ASP A 317 13.16 -14.63 -4.85
N ALA A 318 13.00 -15.76 -5.55
CA ALA A 318 13.58 -15.90 -6.88
C ALA A 318 12.98 -14.83 -7.82
N PRO A 319 13.80 -14.17 -8.66
CA PRO A 319 13.27 -13.20 -9.63
C PRO A 319 12.25 -13.82 -10.57
N ARG A 320 11.20 -13.05 -10.91
CA ARG A 320 10.19 -13.42 -11.89
C ARG A 320 10.45 -12.69 -13.20
N GLU A 321 11.55 -13.07 -13.84
CA GLU A 321 11.96 -12.47 -15.12
C GLU A 321 11.11 -13.00 -16.27
N GLY A 322 10.90 -12.15 -17.28
CA GLY A 322 10.15 -12.47 -18.51
C GLY A 322 10.40 -11.48 -19.61
N ILE A 323 9.63 -11.58 -20.68
CA ILE A 323 9.63 -10.58 -21.76
C ILE A 323 8.73 -9.41 -21.38
N VAL A 324 9.01 -8.24 -21.94
CA VAL A 324 8.08 -7.11 -21.93
C VAL A 324 7.09 -7.30 -23.06
N ARG A 325 5.83 -7.52 -22.75
CA ARG A 325 4.77 -7.66 -23.76
C ARG A 325 4.54 -6.34 -24.51
N PRO A 326 4.17 -6.38 -25.80
CA PRO A 326 3.93 -5.16 -26.61
C PRO A 326 2.90 -4.21 -25.99
N GLU A 327 1.84 -4.74 -25.37
CA GLU A 327 0.81 -3.95 -24.71
C GLU A 327 1.35 -3.17 -23.50
N ILE A 328 2.30 -3.73 -22.74
CA ILE A 328 2.96 -3.03 -21.61
C ILE A 328 3.84 -1.89 -22.14
N ALA A 329 4.61 -2.15 -23.19
CA ALA A 329 5.42 -1.11 -23.83
C ALA A 329 4.56 0.01 -24.46
N ALA A 330 3.40 -0.33 -25.03
CA ALA A 330 2.46 0.65 -25.55
C ALA A 330 1.83 1.49 -24.40
N MET A 331 1.46 0.85 -23.30
CA MET A 331 0.92 1.52 -22.10
C MET A 331 1.92 2.52 -21.52
N ALA A 332 3.20 2.16 -21.44
CA ALA A 332 4.25 3.05 -20.96
C ALA A 332 4.37 4.31 -21.84
N ARG A 333 4.33 4.17 -23.17
CA ARG A 333 4.38 5.31 -24.10
C ARG A 333 3.15 6.20 -23.98
N ALA A 334 1.95 5.61 -24.01
CA ALA A 334 0.69 6.36 -23.94
C ALA A 334 0.55 7.18 -22.65
N ALA A 335 1.15 6.73 -21.56
CA ALA A 335 1.10 7.46 -20.30
C ALA A 335 1.86 8.80 -20.33
N LEU A 336 2.81 8.96 -21.24
CA LEU A 336 3.63 10.16 -21.40
C LEU A 336 3.10 11.11 -22.49
N GLU A 337 2.27 10.64 -23.44
CA GLU A 337 1.75 11.46 -24.52
C GLU A 337 0.85 12.60 -24.02
N ASP A 338 0.19 12.40 -22.87
CA ASP A 338 -0.69 13.38 -22.21
C ASP A 338 -0.04 13.96 -20.93
N ALA A 339 1.28 13.86 -20.77
CA ALA A 339 1.96 14.48 -19.64
C ALA A 339 2.05 16.00 -19.85
N PRO A 340 1.74 16.82 -18.83
CA PRO A 340 1.77 18.27 -18.92
C PRO A 340 3.18 18.81 -19.14
#